data_61126d570743470bf7fbbfa5224f7760
#
_entry.id   61126d570743470bf7fbbfa5224f7760
#
_cell.length_a   1.000
_cell.length_b   1.000
_cell.length_c   1.000
_cell.angle_alpha   90.00
_cell.angle_beta   90.00
_cell.angle_gamma   90.00
#
_symmetry.space_group_name_H-M   'P 1'
#
loop_
_entity.id
_entity.type
_entity.pdbx_description
1 polymer ?
#
loop_
_entity_poly.entity_id
_entity_poly.type
_entity_poly.pdbx_seq_one_letter_code
_entity_poly.pdbx_strand_id
1 'polypeptide(L)'
;MPTIFTRIIDGEIPGRFVHSDDACVAFMDVRPLAPGHVLVVPRTEVDHWTDLDADTAAHLMMVAQRIGRAQRDLLSPARVGLMIAGFEVPHVHVHVVPMNSMGDLDFSQAEPNPDQADVERIHAVLSAALAG
;
A
#
# COMPACT_ATOMS: atom_id res chain seq x y z
N MET A 1 -16.23 -5.67 14.97
CA MET A 1 -14.81 -5.37 15.34
C MET A 1 -14.14 -4.62 14.21
N PRO A 2 -13.53 -3.47 14.49
CA PRO A 2 -12.73 -2.78 13.48
C PRO A 2 -11.54 -3.63 13.03
N THR A 3 -11.24 -3.59 11.75
CA THR A 3 -10.05 -4.26 11.23
C THR A 3 -8.79 -3.53 11.71
N ILE A 4 -7.63 -4.19 11.59
CA ILE A 4 -6.36 -3.54 11.88
C ILE A 4 -6.16 -2.29 11.01
N PHE A 5 -6.66 -2.31 9.77
CA PHE A 5 -6.54 -1.15 8.87
C PHE A 5 -7.39 0.03 9.33
N THR A 6 -8.62 -0.23 9.80
CA THR A 6 -9.43 0.83 10.41
C THR A 6 -8.72 1.45 11.60
N ARG A 7 -8.08 0.64 12.42
CA ARG A 7 -7.34 1.12 13.59
C ARG A 7 -6.13 1.96 13.18
N ILE A 8 -5.47 1.62 12.08
CA ILE A 8 -4.39 2.44 11.52
C ILE A 8 -4.95 3.77 11.00
N ILE A 9 -6.08 3.72 10.26
CA ILE A 9 -6.75 4.91 9.73
C ILE A 9 -7.14 5.87 10.86
N ASP A 10 -7.67 5.32 11.96
CA ASP A 10 -8.13 6.10 13.12
C ASP A 10 -7.00 6.57 14.02
N GLY A 11 -5.75 6.18 13.76
CA GLY A 11 -4.59 6.58 14.54
C GLY A 11 -4.35 5.77 15.80
N GLU A 12 -5.10 4.71 16.04
CA GLU A 12 -4.89 3.82 17.20
C GLU A 12 -3.62 3.00 17.06
N ILE A 13 -3.26 2.66 15.81
CA ILE A 13 -2.02 1.93 15.49
C ILE A 13 -1.21 2.81 14.55
N PRO A 14 0.11 2.98 14.79
CA PRO A 14 0.92 3.82 13.92
C PRO A 14 1.01 3.27 12.50
N GLY A 15 1.04 4.16 11.51
CA GLY A 15 1.23 3.83 10.12
C GLY A 15 2.07 4.91 9.42
N ARG A 16 2.87 4.50 8.46
CA ARG A 16 3.65 5.43 7.63
C ARG A 16 2.85 5.80 6.39
N PHE A 17 2.00 6.81 6.54
CA PHE A 17 1.12 7.24 5.45
C PHE A 17 1.90 7.94 4.36
N VAL A 18 1.56 7.65 3.11
CA VAL A 18 2.08 8.33 1.91
C VAL A 18 0.98 9.06 1.15
N HIS A 19 -0.29 8.76 1.46
CA HIS A 19 -1.46 9.40 0.84
C HIS A 19 -2.66 9.30 1.78
N SER A 20 -3.49 10.33 1.78
CA SER A 20 -4.75 10.33 2.52
C SER A 20 -5.73 11.26 1.82
N ASP A 21 -6.93 10.76 1.55
CA ASP A 21 -8.04 11.56 1.03
C ASP A 21 -9.35 11.11 1.67
N ASP A 22 -10.47 11.64 1.20
CA ASP A 22 -11.79 11.34 1.80
C ASP A 22 -12.22 9.88 1.61
N ALA A 23 -11.71 9.21 0.59
CA ALA A 23 -12.14 7.85 0.23
C ALA A 23 -11.16 6.78 0.69
N CYS A 24 -9.88 7.07 0.73
CA CYS A 24 -8.85 6.07 1.02
C CYS A 24 -7.61 6.67 1.66
N VAL A 25 -6.78 5.77 2.19
CA VAL A 25 -5.42 6.09 2.64
C VAL A 25 -4.45 5.15 1.95
N ALA A 26 -3.18 5.51 1.97
CA ALA A 26 -2.12 4.59 1.56
C ALA A 26 -0.99 4.69 2.58
N PHE A 27 -0.45 3.53 2.95
CA PHE A 27 0.65 3.47 3.93
C PHE A 27 1.59 2.33 3.57
N MET A 28 2.81 2.41 4.08
CA MET A 28 3.83 1.40 3.82
C MET A 28 3.52 0.12 4.57
N ASP A 29 3.73 -1.03 3.91
CA ASP A 29 3.57 -2.32 4.56
C ASP A 29 4.72 -2.52 5.55
N VAL A 30 4.37 -2.98 6.78
CA VAL A 30 5.37 -3.24 7.83
C VAL A 30 6.17 -4.53 7.57
N ARG A 31 5.66 -5.39 6.71
CA ARG A 31 6.34 -6.62 6.26
C ARG A 31 6.42 -6.60 4.74
N PRO A 32 7.27 -5.73 4.18
CA PRO A 32 7.25 -5.48 2.75
C PRO A 32 7.71 -6.68 1.93
N LEU A 33 7.06 -6.85 0.78
CA LEU A 33 7.52 -7.80 -0.24
C LEU A 33 8.77 -7.29 -0.94
N ALA A 34 8.91 -5.98 -1.02
CA ALA A 34 10.08 -5.29 -1.54
C ALA A 34 10.16 -3.91 -0.90
N PRO A 35 11.34 -3.30 -0.85
CA PRO A 35 11.46 -1.93 -0.34
C PRO A 35 10.54 -0.98 -1.11
N GLY A 36 9.72 -0.23 -0.36
CA GLY A 36 8.75 0.70 -0.96
C GLY A 36 7.37 0.13 -1.21
N HIS A 37 7.10 -1.09 -0.79
CA HIS A 37 5.78 -1.72 -0.87
C HIS A 37 4.74 -0.88 -0.11
N VAL A 38 3.66 -0.51 -0.79
CA VAL A 38 2.59 0.34 -0.23
C VAL A 38 1.26 -0.37 -0.35
N LEU A 39 0.39 -0.15 0.63
CA LEU A 39 -1.00 -0.62 0.63
C LEU A 39 -1.92 0.57 0.40
N VAL A 40 -2.87 0.43 -0.53
CA VAL A 40 -3.94 1.41 -0.74
C VAL A 40 -5.21 0.82 -0.17
N VAL A 41 -5.82 1.51 0.80
CA VAL A 41 -6.90 0.96 1.63
C VAL A 41 -8.08 1.93 1.66
N PRO A 42 -9.29 1.47 1.28
CA PRO A 42 -10.47 2.33 1.41
C PRO A 42 -10.79 2.55 2.89
N ARG A 43 -11.32 3.73 3.22
CA ARG A 43 -11.71 4.02 4.61
C ARG A 43 -12.86 3.16 5.07
N THR A 44 -13.76 2.79 4.17
CA THR A 44 -14.89 1.90 4.46
C THR A 44 -14.40 0.46 4.57
N GLU A 45 -14.81 -0.25 5.61
CA GLU A 45 -14.50 -1.66 5.77
C GLU A 45 -15.34 -2.49 4.81
N VAL A 46 -14.74 -2.92 3.71
CA VAL A 46 -15.33 -3.87 2.77
C VAL A 46 -14.34 -5.02 2.66
N ASP A 47 -14.83 -6.24 2.86
CA ASP A 47 -13.96 -7.44 2.89
C ASP A 47 -13.48 -7.82 1.50
N HIS A 48 -14.40 -7.92 0.54
CA HIS A 48 -14.10 -8.35 -0.83
C HIS A 48 -14.08 -7.16 -1.78
N TRP A 49 -13.01 -7.05 -2.57
CA TRP A 49 -12.91 -5.95 -3.54
C TRP A 49 -14.06 -5.97 -4.56
N THR A 50 -14.64 -7.16 -4.81
CA THR A 50 -15.78 -7.32 -5.73
C THR A 50 -17.05 -6.68 -5.20
N ASP A 51 -17.11 -6.37 -3.90
CA ASP A 51 -18.24 -5.71 -3.25
C ASP A 51 -18.06 -4.19 -3.14
N LEU A 52 -16.93 -3.65 -3.57
CA LEU A 52 -16.73 -2.20 -3.62
C LEU A 52 -17.68 -1.58 -4.64
N ASP A 53 -18.16 -0.35 -4.36
CA ASP A 53 -18.84 0.39 -5.43
C ASP A 53 -17.83 0.78 -6.52
N ALA A 54 -18.36 1.02 -7.73
CA ALA A 54 -17.51 1.26 -8.90
C ALA A 54 -16.64 2.51 -8.74
N ASP A 55 -17.16 3.55 -8.11
CA ASP A 55 -16.43 4.80 -7.93
C ASP A 55 -15.26 4.60 -6.96
N THR A 56 -15.46 3.86 -5.89
CA THR A 56 -14.39 3.55 -4.93
C THR A 56 -13.32 2.67 -5.60
N ALA A 57 -13.74 1.64 -6.34
CA ALA A 57 -12.80 0.77 -7.05
C ALA A 57 -11.93 1.57 -8.03
N ALA A 58 -12.55 2.46 -8.79
CA ALA A 58 -11.83 3.33 -9.73
C ALA A 58 -10.87 4.27 -9.01
N HIS A 59 -11.30 4.83 -7.89
CA HIS A 59 -10.47 5.75 -7.09
C HIS A 59 -9.24 5.05 -6.54
N LEU A 60 -9.39 3.84 -6.00
CA LEU A 60 -8.26 3.06 -5.49
C LEU A 60 -7.23 2.79 -6.60
N MET A 61 -7.70 2.47 -7.81
CA MET A 61 -6.80 2.23 -8.93
C MET A 61 -6.06 3.50 -9.34
N MET A 62 -6.74 4.64 -9.34
CA MET A 62 -6.12 5.93 -9.65
C MET A 62 -5.03 6.28 -8.63
N VAL A 63 -5.30 6.09 -7.35
CA VAL A 63 -4.32 6.33 -6.28
C VAL A 63 -3.14 5.36 -6.41
N ALA A 64 -3.42 4.08 -6.66
CA ALA A 64 -2.38 3.07 -6.86
C ALA A 64 -1.48 3.42 -8.04
N GLN A 65 -2.04 3.91 -9.15
CA GLN A 65 -1.26 4.34 -10.30
C GLN A 65 -0.33 5.51 -9.95
N ARG A 66 -0.84 6.47 -9.21
CA ARG A 66 -0.05 7.63 -8.78
C ARG A 66 1.12 7.21 -7.90
N ILE A 67 0.87 6.29 -6.97
CA ILE A 67 1.91 5.73 -6.11
C ILE A 67 2.92 4.93 -6.94
N GLY A 68 2.43 4.11 -7.87
CA GLY A 68 3.28 3.31 -8.75
C GLY A 68 4.22 4.16 -9.60
N ARG A 69 3.75 5.32 -10.08
CA ARG A 69 4.60 6.26 -10.80
C ARG A 69 5.72 6.80 -9.91
N ALA A 70 5.41 7.16 -8.67
CA ALA A 70 6.40 7.62 -7.72
C ALA A 70 7.44 6.52 -7.42
N GLN A 71 6.97 5.29 -7.20
CA GLN A 71 7.87 4.15 -6.98
C GLN A 71 8.80 3.94 -8.19
N ARG A 72 8.24 4.00 -9.39
CA ARG A 72 9.00 3.82 -10.63
C ARG A 72 10.08 4.88 -10.77
N ASP A 73 9.74 6.13 -10.52
CA ASP A 73 10.66 7.25 -10.69
C ASP A 73 11.75 7.30 -9.61
N LEU A 74 11.40 6.93 -8.38
CA LEU A 74 12.29 7.10 -7.23
C LEU A 74 13.07 5.85 -6.84
N LEU A 75 12.53 4.67 -7.14
CA LEU A 75 13.12 3.40 -6.72
C LEU A 75 13.66 2.56 -7.88
N SER A 76 13.32 2.92 -9.11
CA SER A 76 13.81 2.30 -10.34
C SER A 76 13.61 0.77 -10.40
N PRO A 77 12.42 0.24 -10.04
CA PRO A 77 12.18 -1.19 -10.19
C PRO A 77 12.03 -1.57 -11.67
N ALA A 78 12.16 -2.86 -11.98
CA ALA A 78 11.88 -3.35 -13.32
C ALA A 78 10.40 -3.18 -13.69
N ARG A 79 9.51 -3.40 -12.72
CA ARG A 79 8.06 -3.26 -12.86
C ARG A 79 7.46 -2.77 -11.55
N VAL A 80 6.23 -2.27 -11.62
CA VAL A 80 5.39 -2.07 -10.44
C VAL A 80 4.21 -3.02 -10.57
N GLY A 81 4.07 -3.92 -9.61
CA GLY A 81 2.98 -4.89 -9.59
C GLY A 81 1.85 -4.46 -8.69
N LEU A 82 0.64 -4.91 -9.01
CA LEU A 82 -0.54 -4.73 -8.18
C LEU A 82 -1.11 -6.09 -7.83
N MET A 83 -1.58 -6.22 -6.58
CA MET A 83 -2.27 -7.43 -6.17
C MET A 83 -3.34 -7.10 -5.13
N ILE A 84 -4.50 -7.73 -5.26
CA ILE A 84 -5.56 -7.70 -4.27
C ILE A 84 -5.92 -9.15 -3.98
N ALA A 85 -5.71 -9.60 -2.75
CA ALA A 85 -6.05 -10.98 -2.37
C ALA A 85 -7.03 -11.00 -1.19
N GLY A 86 -6.62 -10.51 -0.02
CA GLY A 86 -7.53 -10.33 1.10
C GLY A 86 -7.56 -11.46 2.12
N PHE A 87 -6.61 -12.40 2.06
CA PHE A 87 -6.59 -13.49 3.02
C PHE A 87 -6.12 -13.04 4.42
N GLU A 88 -5.24 -12.03 4.48
CA GLU A 88 -4.60 -11.61 5.73
C GLU A 88 -5.52 -10.76 6.59
N VAL A 89 -6.27 -9.85 5.97
CA VAL A 89 -7.15 -8.89 6.66
C VAL A 89 -8.44 -8.76 5.87
N PRO A 90 -9.62 -8.89 6.54
CA PRO A 90 -10.92 -8.77 5.86
C PRO A 90 -11.31 -7.30 5.60
N HIS A 91 -10.45 -6.60 4.91
CA HIS A 91 -10.57 -5.20 4.56
C HIS A 91 -9.76 -4.98 3.29
N VAL A 92 -10.41 -4.58 2.21
CA VAL A 92 -9.75 -4.45 0.90
C VAL A 92 -8.46 -3.66 1.01
N HIS A 93 -7.40 -4.19 0.44
CA HIS A 93 -6.13 -3.49 0.35
C HIS A 93 -5.44 -3.87 -0.96
N VAL A 94 -5.01 -2.84 -1.67
CA VAL A 94 -4.32 -2.99 -2.94
C VAL A 94 -2.82 -2.91 -2.66
N HIS A 95 -2.11 -4.01 -2.90
CA HIS A 95 -0.66 -4.04 -2.81
C HIS A 95 -0.06 -3.38 -4.03
N VAL A 96 0.78 -2.37 -3.84
CA VAL A 96 1.54 -1.70 -4.90
C VAL A 96 3.01 -1.97 -4.62
N VAL A 97 3.63 -2.81 -5.44
CA VAL A 97 4.94 -3.40 -5.13
C VAL A 97 5.95 -3.07 -6.22
N PRO A 98 7.03 -2.35 -5.87
CA PRO A 98 8.17 -2.24 -6.78
C PRO A 98 8.83 -3.60 -6.89
N MET A 99 8.94 -4.16 -8.10
CA MET A 99 9.39 -5.53 -8.24
C MET A 99 10.41 -5.70 -9.36
N ASN A 100 11.29 -6.69 -9.18
CA ASN A 100 12.32 -7.04 -10.16
C ASN A 100 12.13 -8.46 -10.69
N SER A 101 11.23 -9.24 -10.08
CA SER A 101 10.87 -10.59 -10.53
C SER A 101 9.48 -10.93 -10.02
N MET A 102 8.87 -11.97 -10.58
CA MET A 102 7.56 -12.45 -10.11
C MET A 102 7.61 -12.96 -8.66
N GLY A 103 8.77 -13.40 -8.20
CA GLY A 103 8.95 -13.82 -6.82
C GLY A 103 8.71 -12.70 -5.80
N ASP A 104 8.78 -11.45 -6.21
CA ASP A 104 8.48 -10.32 -5.33
C ASP A 104 7.00 -10.20 -4.97
N LEU A 105 6.12 -11.00 -5.57
CA LEU A 105 4.71 -11.09 -5.17
C LEU A 105 4.41 -12.31 -4.31
N ASP A 106 5.43 -13.03 -3.85
CA ASP A 106 5.28 -14.18 -2.98
C ASP A 106 5.33 -13.75 -1.52
N PHE A 107 4.20 -13.81 -0.82
CA PHE A 107 4.09 -13.38 0.58
C PHE A 107 4.97 -14.18 1.54
N SER A 108 5.35 -15.40 1.17
CA SER A 108 6.29 -16.17 1.99
C SER A 108 7.69 -15.53 2.03
N GLN A 109 7.98 -14.64 1.09
CA GLN A 109 9.24 -13.91 1.00
C GLN A 109 9.19 -12.52 1.64
N ALA A 110 8.06 -12.15 2.27
CA ALA A 110 7.94 -10.84 2.92
C ALA A 110 9.01 -10.68 4.01
N GLU A 111 9.62 -9.50 4.05
CA GLU A 111 10.69 -9.20 5.02
C GLU A 111 10.08 -8.90 6.39
N PRO A 112 10.29 -9.75 7.42
CA PRO A 112 9.70 -9.52 8.73
C PRO A 112 10.37 -8.38 9.52
N ASN A 113 11.62 -8.07 9.20
CA ASN A 113 12.42 -7.07 9.92
C ASN A 113 13.15 -6.14 8.94
N PRO A 114 12.41 -5.28 8.20
CA PRO A 114 13.06 -4.37 7.27
C PRO A 114 13.96 -3.37 8.00
N ASP A 115 15.03 -2.95 7.34
CA ASP A 115 15.93 -1.93 7.86
C ASP A 115 15.14 -0.63 8.04
N GLN A 116 15.01 -0.16 9.29
CA GLN A 116 14.20 1.01 9.60
C GLN A 116 14.76 2.30 8.99
N ALA A 117 16.06 2.40 8.82
CA ALA A 117 16.67 3.56 8.15
C ALA A 117 16.23 3.63 6.68
N ASP A 118 16.19 2.48 5.99
CA ASP A 118 15.69 2.40 4.62
C ASP A 118 14.20 2.69 4.54
N VAL A 119 13.42 2.17 5.48
CA VAL A 119 11.97 2.43 5.54
C VAL A 119 11.71 3.93 5.69
N GLU A 120 12.41 4.58 6.62
CA GLU A 120 12.29 6.03 6.85
C GLU A 120 12.66 6.83 5.61
N ARG A 121 13.76 6.47 4.95
CA ARG A 121 14.24 7.15 3.75
C ARG A 121 13.23 7.02 2.61
N ILE A 122 12.74 5.82 2.37
CA ILE A 122 11.76 5.56 1.30
C ILE A 122 10.44 6.26 1.61
N HIS A 123 9.98 6.20 2.85
CA HIS A 123 8.78 6.90 3.29
C HIS A 123 8.89 8.41 3.00
N ALA A 124 10.02 9.01 3.34
CA ALA A 124 10.24 10.43 3.13
C ALA A 124 10.15 10.82 1.65
N VAL A 125 10.80 10.07 0.76
CA VAL A 125 10.81 10.41 -0.67
C VAL A 125 9.46 10.16 -1.32
N LEU A 126 8.75 9.08 -0.95
CA LEU A 126 7.41 8.80 -1.48
C LEU A 126 6.41 9.84 -0.98
N SER A 127 6.43 10.16 0.30
CA SER A 127 5.53 11.16 0.88
C SER A 127 5.71 12.52 0.21
N ALA A 128 6.95 12.93 -0.02
CA ALA A 128 7.24 14.20 -0.67
C ALA A 128 6.73 14.21 -2.13
N ALA A 129 6.93 13.13 -2.86
CA ALA A 129 6.48 13.02 -4.25
C ALA A 129 4.95 13.03 -4.36
N LEU A 130 4.24 12.51 -3.36
CA LEU A 130 2.78 12.39 -3.38
C LEU A 130 2.06 13.56 -2.71
N ALA A 131 2.79 14.46 -2.08
CA ALA A 131 2.22 15.62 -1.38
C ALA A 131 1.68 16.68 -2.33
N GLY A 132 2.11 16.68 -3.59
CA GLY A 132 1.64 17.62 -4.62
C GLY A 132 0.35 17.18 -5.32
#